data_05846a0dfbba92028620c6f6af90f56c
#
_entry.id   05846a0dfbba92028620c6f6af90f56c
#
_cell.length_a   1.000
_cell.length_b   1.000
_cell.length_c   1.000
_cell.angle_alpha   90.00
_cell.angle_beta   90.00
_cell.angle_gamma   90.00
#
_symmetry.space_group_name_H-M   'P 1'
#
loop_
_entity.id
_entity.type
_entity.pdbx_description
1 polymer ?
#
loop_
_entity_poly.entity_id
_entity_poly.type
_entity_poly.pdbx_seq_one_letter_code
_entity_poly.pdbx_strand_id
1 'polypeptide(L)'
;MACAGTSDLYCAEEAAVTAEVLGSRVVRLFDVGVAGIHRLLAHRGDIAGASCVVAVAGMEGALASVVGGMAACPVIAVPTSVGYGASFGGVAALLAMLNSCASGVSVVNIDNGFGAGYQAHMIERAGSRHGEGEPDMKTLRWNLVENATREQLLGDTLLQLPPDTRQRLEAAVDAAGVPDRHHHDIGEVLATIDGLAVSPAVRDHMRAIYTILAEAEAAAHGCAVEQTHFHEVGDGSRIRNTLLVCLAVEATGAKRIVATVAQTGQGEVECAHGTLSIPAPATSAIIARGIPVSERTLPGERMTPTSAAMILHFVDEFDYERRRFG
;
A
#
# COMPACT_ATOMS: atom_id res chain seq x y z
N MET A 1 -1.54 16.31 -17.19
CA MET A 1 -2.07 17.34 -18.11
C MET A 1 -1.16 17.42 -19.32
N ALA A 2 -1.58 16.95 -20.50
CA ALA A 2 -0.81 16.94 -21.74
C ALA A 2 -1.42 17.97 -22.72
N CYS A 3 -0.63 18.93 -23.19
CA CYS A 3 -1.06 20.00 -24.08
C CYS A 3 -0.27 19.95 -25.38
N ALA A 4 -0.97 19.94 -26.54
CA ALA A 4 -0.35 19.76 -27.85
C ALA A 4 0.54 20.94 -28.24
N GLY A 5 0.05 22.14 -28.17
CA GLY A 5 0.75 23.34 -28.56
C GLY A 5 0.59 24.49 -27.60
N THR A 6 1.45 25.50 -27.74
CA THR A 6 1.40 26.72 -26.91
C THR A 6 0.11 27.51 -27.08
N SER A 7 -0.55 27.40 -28.23
CA SER A 7 -1.84 28.02 -28.49
C SER A 7 -3.00 27.41 -27.68
N ASP A 8 -2.84 26.15 -27.22
CA ASP A 8 -3.85 25.42 -26.44
C ASP A 8 -3.68 25.62 -24.93
N LEU A 9 -2.65 26.38 -24.50
CA LEU A 9 -2.27 26.53 -23.08
C LEU A 9 -3.39 27.12 -22.21
N TYR A 10 -4.18 28.05 -22.75
CA TYR A 10 -5.29 28.65 -21.98
C TYR A 10 -6.27 27.59 -21.46
N CYS A 11 -6.62 26.64 -22.32
CA CYS A 11 -7.54 25.55 -21.98
C CYS A 11 -6.85 24.49 -21.08
N ALA A 12 -5.58 24.20 -21.33
CA ALA A 12 -4.80 23.28 -20.52
C ALA A 12 -4.57 23.82 -19.10
N GLU A 13 -4.28 25.10 -18.94
CA GLU A 13 -4.16 25.74 -17.63
C GLU A 13 -5.49 25.85 -16.90
N GLU A 14 -6.60 26.16 -17.60
CA GLU A 14 -7.92 26.12 -16.98
C GLU A 14 -8.21 24.73 -16.36
N ALA A 15 -7.93 23.66 -17.11
CA ALA A 15 -8.11 22.30 -16.61
C ALA A 15 -7.15 21.98 -15.44
N ALA A 16 -5.89 22.40 -15.54
CA ALA A 16 -4.89 22.17 -14.50
C ALA A 16 -5.24 22.88 -13.20
N VAL A 17 -5.53 24.17 -13.27
CA VAL A 17 -5.90 24.98 -12.08
C VAL A 17 -7.20 24.48 -11.46
N THR A 18 -8.19 24.09 -12.28
CA THR A 18 -9.44 23.49 -11.77
C THR A 18 -9.16 22.23 -10.95
N ALA A 19 -8.36 21.31 -11.48
CA ALA A 19 -8.02 20.09 -10.76
C ALA A 19 -7.22 20.39 -9.47
N GLU A 20 -6.27 21.33 -9.50
CA GLU A 20 -5.46 21.73 -8.34
C GLU A 20 -6.31 22.38 -7.23
N VAL A 21 -7.22 23.29 -7.59
CA VAL A 21 -8.11 23.94 -6.61
C VAL A 21 -9.03 22.91 -5.92
N LEU A 22 -9.40 21.84 -6.62
CA LEU A 22 -10.17 20.73 -6.08
C LEU A 22 -9.34 19.76 -5.24
N GLY A 23 -7.99 19.90 -5.21
CA GLY A 23 -7.07 19.12 -4.38
C GLY A 23 -6.27 18.04 -5.11
N SER A 24 -6.34 17.96 -6.45
CA SER A 24 -5.55 17.02 -7.23
C SER A 24 -4.12 17.48 -7.45
N ARG A 25 -3.16 16.54 -7.48
CA ARG A 25 -1.78 16.82 -7.88
C ARG A 25 -1.63 16.78 -9.40
N VAL A 26 -1.25 17.89 -10.01
CA VAL A 26 -1.17 18.03 -11.46
C VAL A 26 0.30 18.12 -11.95
N VAL A 27 0.65 17.26 -12.92
CA VAL A 27 1.90 17.35 -13.70
C VAL A 27 1.56 17.95 -15.06
N ARG A 28 2.25 19.03 -15.44
CA ARG A 28 2.06 19.76 -16.70
C ARG A 28 3.06 19.33 -17.74
N LEU A 29 2.58 18.77 -18.86
CA LEU A 29 3.35 18.36 -20.03
C LEU A 29 2.93 19.25 -21.20
N PHE A 30 3.65 20.34 -21.40
CA PHE A 30 3.31 21.33 -22.41
C PHE A 30 4.16 21.16 -23.67
N ASP A 31 3.63 21.59 -24.82
CA ASP A 31 4.26 21.48 -26.13
C ASP A 31 4.67 20.03 -26.50
N VAL A 32 3.78 19.07 -26.16
CA VAL A 32 3.96 17.64 -26.44
C VAL A 32 3.10 17.15 -27.61
N GLY A 33 2.81 18.02 -28.57
CA GLY A 33 2.02 17.69 -29.77
C GLY A 33 2.67 16.61 -30.64
N VAL A 34 1.82 15.91 -31.41
CA VAL A 34 2.26 14.76 -32.25
C VAL A 34 3.23 15.13 -33.37
N ALA A 35 3.29 16.38 -33.79
CA ALA A 35 4.28 16.87 -34.73
C ALA A 35 5.72 16.81 -34.20
N GLY A 36 5.86 16.68 -32.87
CA GLY A 36 7.12 16.44 -32.19
C GLY A 36 7.01 15.28 -31.20
N ILE A 37 6.60 14.11 -31.71
CA ILE A 37 6.24 12.92 -30.89
C ILE A 37 7.33 12.51 -29.87
N HIS A 38 8.61 12.78 -30.17
CA HIS A 38 9.73 12.50 -29.28
C HIS A 38 9.62 13.25 -27.95
N ARG A 39 8.99 14.43 -27.92
CA ARG A 39 8.77 15.23 -26.71
C ARG A 39 7.73 14.52 -25.81
N LEU A 40 6.63 14.03 -26.39
CA LEU A 40 5.64 13.24 -25.67
C LEU A 40 6.24 11.95 -25.12
N LEU A 41 7.03 11.23 -25.92
CA LEU A 41 7.66 9.96 -25.52
C LEU A 41 8.67 10.12 -24.38
N ALA A 42 9.31 11.29 -24.24
CA ALA A 42 10.18 11.59 -23.10
C ALA A 42 9.43 11.59 -21.76
N HIS A 43 8.11 11.83 -21.77
CA HIS A 43 7.24 11.83 -20.60
C HIS A 43 6.41 10.54 -20.41
N ARG A 44 6.85 9.44 -21.02
CA ARG A 44 6.16 8.15 -20.94
C ARG A 44 5.92 7.71 -19.49
N GLY A 45 6.89 7.94 -18.60
CA GLY A 45 6.77 7.60 -17.19
C GLY A 45 5.67 8.38 -16.47
N ASP A 46 5.57 9.68 -16.73
CA ASP A 46 4.55 10.54 -16.15
C ASP A 46 3.12 10.13 -16.60
N ILE A 47 2.99 9.76 -17.89
CA ILE A 47 1.71 9.29 -18.46
C ILE A 47 1.31 7.93 -17.87
N ALA A 48 2.25 6.99 -17.78
CA ALA A 48 1.98 5.64 -17.27
C ALA A 48 1.66 5.62 -15.75
N GLY A 49 2.22 6.58 -15.00
CA GLY A 49 1.99 6.69 -13.55
C GLY A 49 0.79 7.57 -13.16
N ALA A 50 0.05 8.12 -14.12
CA ALA A 50 -1.09 8.99 -13.85
C ALA A 50 -2.35 8.20 -13.50
N SER A 51 -3.17 8.75 -12.57
CA SER A 51 -4.51 8.22 -12.28
C SER A 51 -5.54 8.62 -13.34
N CYS A 52 -5.29 9.73 -14.03
CA CYS A 52 -6.07 10.23 -15.17
C CYS A 52 -5.19 11.17 -16.01
N VAL A 53 -5.34 11.16 -17.33
CA VAL A 53 -4.66 12.11 -18.20
C VAL A 53 -5.68 12.99 -18.90
N VAL A 54 -5.49 14.32 -18.84
CA VAL A 54 -6.22 15.27 -19.68
C VAL A 54 -5.35 15.61 -20.88
N ALA A 55 -5.84 15.38 -22.10
CA ALA A 55 -5.16 15.64 -23.35
C ALA A 55 -5.84 16.78 -24.10
N VAL A 56 -5.16 17.93 -24.20
CA VAL A 56 -5.69 19.17 -24.79
C VAL A 56 -5.04 19.40 -26.15
N ALA A 57 -5.86 19.51 -27.20
CA ALA A 57 -5.37 19.71 -28.57
C ALA A 57 -6.41 20.35 -29.49
N GLY A 58 -5.95 21.30 -30.31
CA GLY A 58 -6.68 21.79 -31.46
C GLY A 58 -6.36 21.05 -32.76
N MET A 59 -6.48 21.73 -33.89
CA MET A 59 -6.24 21.21 -35.24
C MET A 59 -7.03 19.92 -35.52
N GLU A 60 -6.35 18.77 -35.65
CA GLU A 60 -6.95 17.45 -35.88
C GLU A 60 -7.12 16.61 -34.58
N GLY A 61 -6.67 17.12 -33.43
CA GLY A 61 -6.88 16.46 -32.13
C GLY A 61 -6.12 15.16 -31.92
N ALA A 62 -5.12 14.82 -32.72
CA ALA A 62 -4.45 13.52 -32.74
C ALA A 62 -3.72 13.16 -31.43
N LEU A 63 -3.32 14.15 -30.62
CA LEU A 63 -2.65 13.92 -29.33
C LEU A 63 -3.46 12.99 -28.42
N ALA A 64 -4.79 13.16 -28.38
CA ALA A 64 -5.67 12.38 -27.52
C ALA A 64 -5.60 10.86 -27.82
N SER A 65 -5.55 10.49 -29.11
CA SER A 65 -5.45 9.07 -29.52
C SER A 65 -4.09 8.48 -29.17
N VAL A 66 -3.00 9.24 -29.34
CA VAL A 66 -1.64 8.78 -29.00
C VAL A 66 -1.49 8.62 -27.49
N VAL A 67 -1.94 9.60 -26.72
CA VAL A 67 -1.95 9.51 -25.25
C VAL A 67 -2.81 8.34 -24.78
N GLY A 68 -4.00 8.15 -25.37
CA GLY A 68 -4.87 7.03 -25.06
C GLY A 68 -4.26 5.67 -25.31
N GLY A 69 -3.38 5.55 -26.32
CA GLY A 69 -2.61 4.32 -26.58
C GLY A 69 -1.42 4.11 -25.63
N MET A 70 -0.98 5.14 -24.90
CA MET A 70 0.14 5.09 -23.97
C MET A 70 -0.30 4.97 -22.50
N ALA A 71 -1.48 5.51 -22.17
CA ALA A 71 -2.00 5.58 -20.81
C ALA A 71 -2.61 4.25 -20.38
N ALA A 72 -2.39 3.87 -19.12
CA ALA A 72 -3.07 2.76 -18.45
C ALA A 72 -4.27 3.22 -17.61
N CYS A 73 -4.66 4.50 -17.73
CA CYS A 73 -5.72 5.15 -16.98
C CYS A 73 -6.70 5.85 -17.94
N PRO A 74 -7.88 6.31 -17.47
CA PRO A 74 -8.81 7.11 -18.28
C PRO A 74 -8.16 8.36 -18.85
N VAL A 75 -8.47 8.68 -20.10
CA VAL A 75 -8.02 9.90 -20.79
C VAL A 75 -9.23 10.79 -21.08
N ILE A 76 -9.14 12.05 -20.69
CA ILE A 76 -10.13 13.08 -21.00
C ILE A 76 -9.56 13.94 -22.10
N ALA A 77 -10.15 13.88 -23.27
CA ALA A 77 -9.74 14.69 -24.44
C ALA A 77 -10.50 16.01 -24.46
N VAL A 78 -9.75 17.10 -24.62
CA VAL A 78 -10.28 18.45 -24.73
C VAL A 78 -9.95 18.99 -26.12
N PRO A 79 -10.93 19.02 -27.04
CA PRO A 79 -10.75 19.71 -28.31
C PRO A 79 -10.69 21.21 -28.05
N THR A 80 -9.76 21.92 -28.69
CA THR A 80 -9.74 23.38 -28.63
C THR A 80 -10.20 23.99 -29.95
N SER A 81 -10.68 25.24 -29.90
CA SER A 81 -11.05 26.01 -31.08
C SER A 81 -9.84 26.48 -31.90
N VAL A 82 -8.63 26.18 -31.41
CA VAL A 82 -7.37 26.50 -32.09
C VAL A 82 -7.26 25.73 -33.40
N GLY A 83 -7.15 26.46 -34.50
CA GLY A 83 -7.02 25.89 -35.82
C GLY A 83 -7.32 26.88 -36.95
N TYR A 84 -7.16 26.40 -38.16
CA TYR A 84 -7.48 27.17 -39.37
C TYR A 84 -8.10 26.28 -40.44
N GLY A 85 -8.63 26.90 -41.52
CA GLY A 85 -9.22 26.15 -42.62
C GLY A 85 -10.32 25.20 -42.20
N ALA A 86 -10.17 23.92 -42.44
CA ALA A 86 -11.13 22.86 -42.15
C ALA A 86 -11.26 22.49 -40.65
N SER A 87 -10.62 23.20 -39.74
CA SER A 87 -10.79 23.00 -38.32
C SER A 87 -12.18 23.34 -37.77
N PHE A 88 -12.89 24.26 -38.48
CA PHE A 88 -14.25 24.74 -38.13
C PHE A 88 -14.39 25.10 -36.63
N GLY A 89 -13.45 25.87 -36.08
CA GLY A 89 -13.48 26.29 -34.70
C GLY A 89 -13.43 25.14 -33.67
N GLY A 90 -12.65 24.08 -33.98
CA GLY A 90 -12.46 22.92 -33.12
C GLY A 90 -13.36 21.73 -33.43
N VAL A 91 -14.29 21.84 -34.37
CA VAL A 91 -15.18 20.70 -34.72
C VAL A 91 -14.38 19.54 -35.30
N ALA A 92 -13.32 19.78 -36.09
CA ALA A 92 -12.47 18.72 -36.60
C ALA A 92 -11.78 17.96 -35.48
N ALA A 93 -11.23 18.67 -34.50
CA ALA A 93 -10.62 18.05 -33.31
C ALA A 93 -11.64 17.25 -32.49
N LEU A 94 -12.83 17.82 -32.25
CA LEU A 94 -13.92 17.16 -31.54
C LEU A 94 -14.31 15.82 -32.21
N LEU A 95 -14.56 15.85 -33.52
CA LEU A 95 -14.97 14.65 -34.26
C LEU A 95 -13.85 13.60 -34.31
N ALA A 96 -12.59 14.02 -34.47
CA ALA A 96 -11.44 13.11 -34.44
C ALA A 96 -11.28 12.44 -33.06
N MET A 97 -11.43 13.20 -31.98
CA MET A 97 -11.37 12.68 -30.61
C MET A 97 -12.52 11.72 -30.28
N LEU A 98 -13.75 12.06 -30.71
CA LEU A 98 -14.93 11.19 -30.56
C LEU A 98 -14.79 9.89 -31.36
N ASN A 99 -14.07 9.92 -32.47
CA ASN A 99 -13.83 8.75 -33.32
C ASN A 99 -12.47 8.06 -33.03
N SER A 100 -11.88 8.31 -31.84
CA SER A 100 -10.62 7.69 -31.45
C SER A 100 -10.77 6.18 -31.29
N CYS A 101 -9.80 5.40 -31.80
CA CYS A 101 -9.74 3.95 -31.59
C CYS A 101 -9.18 3.57 -30.21
N ALA A 102 -8.69 4.53 -29.42
CA ALA A 102 -8.24 4.30 -28.04
C ALA A 102 -9.46 4.23 -27.10
N SER A 103 -9.80 3.05 -26.61
CA SER A 103 -11.06 2.77 -25.88
C SER A 103 -11.21 3.51 -24.55
N GLY A 104 -10.12 4.01 -23.96
CA GLY A 104 -10.13 4.74 -22.68
C GLY A 104 -10.31 6.25 -22.81
N VAL A 105 -10.61 6.79 -24.02
CA VAL A 105 -10.75 8.22 -24.27
C VAL A 105 -12.21 8.66 -24.12
N SER A 106 -12.44 9.63 -23.23
CA SER A 106 -13.70 10.41 -23.12
C SER A 106 -13.47 11.81 -23.65
N VAL A 107 -14.49 12.46 -24.22
CA VAL A 107 -14.32 13.77 -24.84
C VAL A 107 -15.26 14.76 -24.17
N VAL A 108 -14.74 15.94 -23.81
CA VAL A 108 -15.54 17.08 -23.35
C VAL A 108 -15.85 18.04 -24.50
N ASN A 109 -16.64 19.07 -24.27
CA ASN A 109 -16.95 20.08 -25.27
C ASN A 109 -15.69 20.88 -25.67
N ILE A 110 -15.78 21.57 -26.82
CA ILE A 110 -14.72 22.45 -27.31
C ILE A 110 -14.39 23.52 -26.27
N ASP A 111 -13.10 23.76 -26.02
CA ASP A 111 -12.56 24.75 -25.06
C ASP A 111 -13.05 24.57 -23.61
N ASN A 112 -13.51 23.38 -23.24
CA ASN A 112 -14.00 23.10 -21.89
C ASN A 112 -12.91 22.52 -20.97
N GLY A 113 -11.89 23.32 -20.67
CA GLY A 113 -10.83 22.98 -19.73
C GLY A 113 -11.38 22.76 -18.32
N PHE A 114 -12.32 23.60 -17.87
CA PHE A 114 -12.95 23.47 -16.58
C PHE A 114 -13.60 22.08 -16.39
N GLY A 115 -14.45 21.67 -17.36
CA GLY A 115 -15.13 20.37 -17.29
C GLY A 115 -14.17 19.19 -17.28
N ALA A 116 -13.06 19.29 -18.02
CA ALA A 116 -12.03 18.25 -18.03
C ALA A 116 -11.26 18.17 -16.71
N GLY A 117 -10.85 19.30 -16.14
CA GLY A 117 -10.19 19.35 -14.82
C GLY A 117 -11.10 18.82 -13.71
N TYR A 118 -12.38 19.18 -13.72
CA TYR A 118 -13.36 18.65 -12.78
C TYR A 118 -13.55 17.13 -12.89
N GLN A 119 -13.69 16.61 -14.13
CA GLN A 119 -13.84 15.18 -14.36
C GLN A 119 -12.55 14.41 -13.95
N ALA A 120 -11.37 14.95 -14.26
CA ALA A 120 -10.10 14.36 -13.86
C ALA A 120 -10.00 14.22 -12.33
N HIS A 121 -10.37 15.28 -11.60
CA HIS A 121 -10.45 15.23 -10.13
C HIS A 121 -11.45 14.16 -9.66
N MET A 122 -12.63 14.08 -10.27
CA MET A 122 -13.62 13.05 -9.90
C MET A 122 -13.11 11.63 -10.14
N ILE A 123 -12.39 11.39 -11.24
CA ILE A 123 -11.80 10.09 -11.57
C ILE A 123 -10.71 9.72 -10.56
N GLU A 124 -9.80 10.66 -10.26
CA GLU A 124 -8.77 10.46 -9.23
C GLU A 124 -9.40 10.11 -7.87
N ARG A 125 -10.41 10.89 -7.48
CA ARG A 125 -11.15 10.68 -6.23
C ARG A 125 -11.94 9.37 -6.23
N ALA A 126 -12.50 8.95 -7.36
CA ALA A 126 -13.19 7.67 -7.49
C ALA A 126 -12.19 6.51 -7.45
N GLY A 127 -11.01 6.65 -8.09
CA GLY A 127 -9.91 5.68 -8.00
C GLY A 127 -9.38 5.55 -6.57
N SER A 128 -9.26 6.65 -5.84
CA SER A 128 -8.95 6.65 -4.41
C SER A 128 -10.04 5.94 -3.59
N ARG A 129 -11.32 6.09 -3.99
CA ARG A 129 -12.47 5.42 -3.35
C ARG A 129 -12.56 3.91 -3.64
N HIS A 130 -11.95 3.40 -4.72
CA HIS A 130 -11.88 1.95 -4.99
C HIS A 130 -10.77 1.25 -4.18
N GLY A 131 -9.91 2.06 -3.48
CA GLY A 131 -9.11 1.62 -2.35
C GLY A 131 -9.80 1.89 -1.00
N GLU A 132 -10.92 2.61 -1.00
CA GLU A 132 -11.73 3.02 0.16
C GLU A 132 -13.15 2.44 0.00
N GLY A 133 -13.27 1.14 0.22
CA GLY A 133 -14.54 0.54 0.62
C GLY A 133 -14.80 0.91 2.08
N GLU A 134 -15.76 1.81 2.32
CA GLU A 134 -16.24 2.37 3.59
C GLU A 134 -15.65 3.73 4.02
N PRO A 135 -16.42 4.59 4.72
CA PRO A 135 -16.01 5.95 5.05
C PRO A 135 -14.82 5.94 5.97
N ASP A 136 -13.70 6.48 5.47
CA ASP A 136 -12.52 6.96 6.23
C ASP A 136 -12.00 6.03 7.34
N MET A 137 -11.90 4.72 7.06
CA MET A 137 -11.18 3.84 7.96
C MET A 137 -9.68 3.95 7.66
N LYS A 138 -8.94 4.55 8.57
CA LYS A 138 -7.48 4.64 8.49
C LYS A 138 -6.89 3.24 8.30
N THR A 139 -6.32 2.99 7.11
CA THR A 139 -5.80 1.67 6.74
C THR A 139 -4.29 1.62 6.89
N LEU A 140 -3.80 0.72 7.73
CA LEU A 140 -2.38 0.39 7.82
C LEU A 140 -2.03 -0.64 6.74
N ARG A 141 -0.89 -0.47 6.07
CA ARG A 141 -0.43 -1.37 5.00
C ARG A 141 0.93 -1.97 5.32
N TRP A 142 1.04 -3.29 5.20
CA TRP A 142 2.29 -4.04 5.38
C TRP A 142 2.75 -4.68 4.07
N ASN A 143 4.01 -4.41 3.70
CA ASN A 143 4.64 -4.98 2.51
C ASN A 143 5.50 -6.20 2.88
N LEU A 144 4.96 -7.39 2.70
CA LEU A 144 5.56 -8.65 3.14
C LEU A 144 6.23 -9.45 2.01
N VAL A 145 6.34 -8.87 0.80
CA VAL A 145 6.81 -9.55 -0.42
C VAL A 145 8.27 -10.04 -0.33
N GLU A 146 9.14 -9.30 0.32
CA GLU A 146 10.55 -9.65 0.46
C GLU A 146 10.89 -10.12 1.86
N ASN A 147 10.15 -9.66 2.86
CA ASN A 147 10.41 -9.95 4.25
C ASN A 147 9.12 -9.81 5.07
N ALA A 148 8.83 -10.79 5.91
CA ALA A 148 7.68 -10.80 6.80
C ALA A 148 8.10 -10.92 8.27
N THR A 149 9.25 -10.33 8.61
CA THR A 149 9.77 -10.26 9.97
C THR A 149 9.09 -9.16 10.78
N ARG A 150 9.24 -9.22 12.08
CA ARG A 150 8.78 -8.17 13.00
C ARG A 150 9.34 -6.78 12.64
N GLU A 151 10.61 -6.72 12.25
CA GLU A 151 11.28 -5.49 11.84
C GLU A 151 10.60 -4.85 10.63
N GLN A 152 10.14 -5.68 9.68
CA GLN A 152 9.38 -5.22 8.53
C GLN A 152 8.02 -4.67 8.96
N LEU A 153 7.26 -5.40 9.80
CA LEU A 153 5.97 -4.95 10.31
C LEU A 153 6.09 -3.61 11.05
N LEU A 154 7.08 -3.49 11.94
CA LEU A 154 7.35 -2.26 12.66
C LEU A 154 7.77 -1.13 11.72
N GLY A 155 8.66 -1.39 10.76
CA GLY A 155 9.14 -0.43 9.78
C GLY A 155 8.00 0.16 8.96
N ASP A 156 7.17 -0.68 8.36
CA ASP A 156 6.01 -0.27 7.57
C ASP A 156 4.98 0.53 8.40
N THR A 157 4.81 0.16 9.67
CA THR A 157 3.93 0.87 10.60
C THR A 157 4.49 2.27 10.91
N LEU A 158 5.79 2.37 11.21
CA LEU A 158 6.44 3.64 11.55
C LEU A 158 6.49 4.61 10.37
N LEU A 159 6.56 4.13 9.13
CA LEU A 159 6.49 4.98 7.92
C LEU A 159 5.15 5.73 7.81
N GLN A 160 4.10 5.23 8.45
CA GLN A 160 2.77 5.84 8.45
C GLN A 160 2.49 6.70 9.70
N LEU A 161 3.51 6.89 10.53
CA LEU A 161 3.46 7.69 11.76
C LEU A 161 4.42 8.90 11.68
N PRO A 162 4.22 9.96 12.50
CA PRO A 162 5.15 11.07 12.59
C PRO A 162 6.58 10.60 12.96
N PRO A 163 7.64 11.25 12.44
CA PRO A 163 9.03 10.79 12.60
C PRO A 163 9.52 10.63 14.05
N ASP A 164 9.00 11.43 14.97
CA ASP A 164 9.34 11.39 16.40
C ASP A 164 8.61 10.27 17.18
N THR A 165 7.68 9.58 16.56
CA THR A 165 6.83 8.58 17.21
C THR A 165 7.63 7.38 17.70
N ARG A 166 8.66 6.95 16.96
CA ARG A 166 9.49 5.82 17.35
C ARG A 166 10.09 5.98 18.73
N GLN A 167 10.72 7.12 18.99
CA GLN A 167 11.34 7.40 20.30
C GLN A 167 10.31 7.40 21.44
N ARG A 168 9.10 7.92 21.18
CA ARG A 168 7.99 7.91 22.15
C ARG A 168 7.50 6.49 22.44
N LEU A 169 7.43 5.64 21.42
CA LEU A 169 7.02 4.24 21.58
C LEU A 169 8.08 3.44 22.36
N GLU A 170 9.36 3.63 22.07
CA GLU A 170 10.46 3.00 22.81
C GLU A 170 10.41 3.39 24.29
N ALA A 171 10.21 4.66 24.60
CA ALA A 171 10.03 5.14 25.97
C ALA A 171 8.76 4.54 26.65
N ALA A 172 7.68 4.36 25.89
CA ALA A 172 6.46 3.70 26.40
C ALA A 172 6.69 2.22 26.72
N VAL A 173 7.47 1.51 25.89
CA VAL A 173 7.88 0.11 26.16
C VAL A 173 8.71 0.03 27.45
N ASP A 174 9.63 0.97 27.65
CA ASP A 174 10.45 1.02 28.89
C ASP A 174 9.58 1.28 30.13
N ALA A 175 8.60 2.17 30.00
CA ALA A 175 7.69 2.51 31.09
C ALA A 175 6.65 1.40 31.37
N ALA A 176 6.39 0.49 30.43
CA ALA A 176 5.38 -0.57 30.58
C ALA A 176 5.72 -1.62 31.64
N GLY A 177 7.00 -1.74 32.04
CA GLY A 177 7.42 -2.60 33.13
C GLY A 177 7.57 -4.08 32.74
N VAL A 178 7.95 -4.38 31.50
CA VAL A 178 8.25 -5.76 31.07
C VAL A 178 9.47 -6.26 31.85
N PRO A 179 9.36 -7.38 32.61
CA PRO A 179 10.47 -7.94 33.36
C PRO A 179 11.59 -8.45 32.45
N ASP A 180 12.82 -8.24 32.83
CA ASP A 180 14.00 -8.82 32.15
C ASP A 180 14.25 -10.24 32.71
N ARG A 181 13.39 -11.16 32.33
CA ARG A 181 13.48 -12.57 32.69
C ARG A 181 12.90 -13.45 31.59
N HIS A 182 13.30 -14.74 31.63
CA HIS A 182 12.68 -15.74 30.79
C HIS A 182 11.40 -16.29 31.43
N HIS A 183 10.34 -16.46 30.61
CA HIS A 183 9.06 -17.05 31.01
C HIS A 183 8.98 -18.44 30.38
N HIS A 184 8.67 -19.46 31.17
CA HIS A 184 8.75 -20.86 30.75
C HIS A 184 7.45 -21.38 30.12
N ASP A 185 6.32 -20.82 30.47
CA ASP A 185 5.02 -21.25 29.96
C ASP A 185 4.11 -20.06 29.61
N ILE A 186 3.00 -20.37 28.95
CA ILE A 186 2.02 -19.37 28.52
C ILE A 186 1.39 -18.65 29.71
N GLY A 187 1.18 -19.31 30.84
CA GLY A 187 0.56 -18.72 32.04
C GLY A 187 1.42 -17.60 32.61
N GLU A 188 2.73 -17.80 32.69
CA GLU A 188 3.69 -16.77 33.13
C GLU A 188 3.71 -15.57 32.18
N VAL A 189 3.69 -15.82 30.87
CA VAL A 189 3.67 -14.75 29.86
C VAL A 189 2.38 -13.94 29.97
N LEU A 190 1.22 -14.60 30.04
CA LEU A 190 -0.07 -13.93 30.15
C LEU A 190 -0.18 -13.13 31.45
N ALA A 191 0.30 -13.67 32.58
CA ALA A 191 0.33 -12.94 33.85
C ALA A 191 1.22 -11.68 33.78
N THR A 192 2.34 -11.77 33.05
CA THR A 192 3.21 -10.60 32.78
C THR A 192 2.47 -9.58 31.93
N ILE A 193 1.84 -9.98 30.82
CA ILE A 193 1.07 -9.10 29.94
C ILE A 193 -0.04 -8.38 30.72
N ASP A 194 -0.74 -9.08 31.62
CA ASP A 194 -1.81 -8.50 32.44
C ASP A 194 -1.31 -7.42 33.40
N GLY A 195 -0.07 -7.53 33.85
CA GLY A 195 0.58 -6.55 34.71
C GLY A 195 1.19 -5.33 34.02
N LEU A 196 1.23 -5.30 32.67
CA LEU A 196 1.83 -4.20 31.92
C LEU A 196 1.02 -2.90 32.06
N ALA A 197 1.75 -1.77 32.19
CA ALA A 197 1.15 -0.43 32.24
C ALA A 197 0.84 0.09 30.81
N VAL A 198 -0.10 -0.56 30.14
CA VAL A 198 -0.53 -0.27 28.76
C VAL A 198 -2.05 -0.21 28.64
N SER A 199 -2.56 0.26 27.49
CA SER A 199 -4.00 0.28 27.22
C SER A 199 -4.60 -1.13 27.23
N PRO A 200 -5.89 -1.29 27.53
CA PRO A 200 -6.57 -2.58 27.43
C PRO A 200 -6.44 -3.18 26.01
N ALA A 201 -6.56 -2.37 24.96
CA ALA A 201 -6.47 -2.82 23.57
C ALA A 201 -5.09 -3.43 23.25
N VAL A 202 -3.99 -2.77 23.64
CA VAL A 202 -2.63 -3.31 23.47
C VAL A 202 -2.46 -4.62 24.25
N ARG A 203 -2.99 -4.70 25.46
CA ARG A 203 -2.96 -5.93 26.27
C ARG A 203 -3.70 -7.08 25.59
N ASP A 204 -4.88 -6.81 25.04
CA ASP A 204 -5.69 -7.81 24.34
C ASP A 204 -4.98 -8.29 23.06
N HIS A 205 -4.36 -7.40 22.30
CA HIS A 205 -3.53 -7.78 21.14
C HIS A 205 -2.37 -8.68 21.55
N MET A 206 -1.62 -8.32 22.59
CA MET A 206 -0.52 -9.14 23.08
C MET A 206 -1.00 -10.53 23.53
N ARG A 207 -2.10 -10.62 24.27
CA ARG A 207 -2.68 -11.90 24.70
C ARG A 207 -3.04 -12.77 23.52
N ALA A 208 -3.69 -12.23 22.51
CA ALA A 208 -4.07 -12.95 21.30
C ALA A 208 -2.83 -13.49 20.55
N ILE A 209 -1.80 -12.65 20.35
CA ILE A 209 -0.55 -13.05 19.68
C ILE A 209 0.13 -14.20 20.45
N TYR A 210 0.26 -14.09 21.77
CA TYR A 210 0.91 -15.14 22.57
C TYR A 210 0.06 -16.41 22.69
N THR A 211 -1.26 -16.32 22.61
CA THR A 211 -2.14 -17.50 22.50
C THR A 211 -1.90 -18.23 21.17
N ILE A 212 -1.82 -17.49 20.04
CA ILE A 212 -1.49 -18.07 18.73
C ILE A 212 -0.13 -18.77 18.77
N LEU A 213 0.87 -18.17 19.40
CA LEU A 213 2.20 -18.76 19.56
C LEU A 213 2.16 -20.05 20.39
N ALA A 214 1.46 -20.05 21.53
CA ALA A 214 1.35 -21.23 22.37
C ALA A 214 0.65 -22.40 21.66
N GLU A 215 -0.42 -22.12 20.93
CA GLU A 215 -1.13 -23.12 20.11
C GLU A 215 -0.22 -23.70 19.02
N ALA A 216 0.59 -22.85 18.37
CA ALA A 216 1.51 -23.30 17.30
C ALA A 216 2.68 -24.14 17.84
N GLU A 217 3.25 -23.75 18.96
CA GLU A 217 4.29 -24.53 19.65
C GLU A 217 3.72 -25.87 20.15
N ALA A 218 2.53 -25.89 20.75
CA ALA A 218 1.84 -27.11 21.16
C ALA A 218 1.63 -28.08 19.99
N ALA A 219 1.18 -27.53 18.84
CA ALA A 219 1.01 -28.34 17.62
C ALA A 219 2.33 -28.87 17.09
N ALA A 220 3.40 -28.06 17.12
CA ALA A 220 4.73 -28.47 16.66
C ALA A 220 5.35 -29.58 17.54
N HIS A 221 5.08 -29.54 18.86
CA HIS A 221 5.58 -30.52 19.83
C HIS A 221 4.63 -31.68 20.11
N GLY A 222 3.39 -31.63 19.61
CA GLY A 222 2.38 -32.67 19.84
C GLY A 222 1.95 -32.78 21.30
N CYS A 223 1.92 -31.66 22.04
CA CYS A 223 1.53 -31.59 23.46
C CYS A 223 0.31 -30.67 23.65
N ALA A 224 -0.24 -30.67 24.88
CA ALA A 224 -1.29 -29.72 25.24
C ALA A 224 -0.71 -28.30 25.41
N VAL A 225 -1.52 -27.26 25.15
CA VAL A 225 -1.09 -25.85 25.22
C VAL A 225 -0.53 -25.49 26.61
N GLU A 226 -1.15 -26.01 27.67
CA GLU A 226 -0.73 -25.80 29.06
C GLU A 226 0.61 -26.46 29.40
N GLN A 227 1.05 -27.42 28.58
CA GLN A 227 2.33 -28.15 28.72
C GLN A 227 3.42 -27.61 27.80
N THR A 228 3.12 -26.57 27.04
CA THR A 228 4.06 -25.97 26.09
C THR A 228 5.10 -25.15 26.84
N HIS A 229 6.36 -25.46 26.60
CA HIS A 229 7.50 -24.68 27.11
C HIS A 229 7.99 -23.69 26.04
N PHE A 230 8.05 -22.42 26.41
CA PHE A 230 8.63 -21.39 25.55
C PHE A 230 10.16 -21.37 25.69
N HIS A 231 10.86 -21.87 24.70
CA HIS A 231 12.33 -21.87 24.70
C HIS A 231 12.91 -20.51 24.28
N GLU A 232 12.26 -19.84 23.34
CA GLU A 232 12.73 -18.57 22.80
C GLU A 232 11.71 -17.44 22.93
N VAL A 233 10.42 -17.68 22.70
CA VAL A 233 9.38 -16.65 22.65
C VAL A 233 8.99 -16.11 24.02
N GLY A 234 9.34 -16.80 25.11
CA GLY A 234 9.12 -16.38 26.50
C GLY A 234 10.16 -15.42 27.06
N ASP A 235 11.19 -15.05 26.29
CA ASP A 235 12.19 -14.08 26.70
C ASP A 235 11.59 -12.67 26.85
N GLY A 236 11.93 -11.95 27.92
CA GLY A 236 11.48 -10.58 28.18
C GLY A 236 11.80 -9.61 27.04
N SER A 237 12.94 -9.79 26.34
CA SER A 237 13.30 -8.99 25.17
C SER A 237 12.30 -9.20 24.02
N ARG A 238 11.80 -10.41 23.82
CA ARG A 238 10.80 -10.72 22.78
C ARG A 238 9.42 -10.18 23.14
N ILE A 239 9.05 -10.20 24.44
CA ILE A 239 7.82 -9.58 24.93
C ILE A 239 7.86 -8.07 24.69
N ARG A 240 8.98 -7.38 25.00
CA ARG A 240 9.19 -5.95 24.72
C ARG A 240 9.06 -5.65 23.22
N ASN A 241 9.63 -6.49 22.39
CA ASN A 241 9.58 -6.34 20.94
C ASN A 241 8.16 -6.52 20.36
N THR A 242 7.39 -7.46 20.88
CA THR A 242 5.97 -7.64 20.53
C THR A 242 5.14 -6.45 20.98
N LEU A 243 5.39 -5.98 22.20
CA LEU A 243 4.74 -4.79 22.75
C LEU A 243 4.98 -3.55 21.88
N LEU A 244 6.21 -3.35 21.39
CA LEU A 244 6.54 -2.22 20.53
C LEU A 244 5.71 -2.21 19.24
N VAL A 245 5.51 -3.37 18.60
CA VAL A 245 4.66 -3.48 17.40
C VAL A 245 3.20 -3.20 17.76
N CYS A 246 2.68 -3.74 18.85
CA CYS A 246 1.30 -3.50 19.28
C CYS A 246 1.04 -2.02 19.56
N LEU A 247 1.96 -1.35 20.27
CA LEU A 247 1.90 0.09 20.52
C LEU A 247 1.97 0.92 19.22
N ALA A 248 2.83 0.51 18.27
CA ALA A 248 2.94 1.19 16.98
C ALA A 248 1.64 1.05 16.16
N VAL A 249 1.05 -0.13 16.13
CA VAL A 249 -0.24 -0.36 15.47
C VAL A 249 -1.35 0.49 16.12
N GLU A 250 -1.46 0.49 17.45
CA GLU A 250 -2.42 1.33 18.17
C GLU A 250 -2.22 2.82 17.85
N ALA A 251 -0.97 3.30 17.84
CA ALA A 251 -0.64 4.69 17.55
C ALA A 251 -1.06 5.13 16.13
N THR A 252 -1.17 4.22 15.17
CA THR A 252 -1.71 4.55 13.84
C THR A 252 -3.18 4.93 13.91
N GLY A 253 -3.94 4.41 14.86
CA GLY A 253 -5.41 4.49 14.89
C GLY A 253 -6.07 3.79 13.71
N ALA A 254 -5.37 2.85 13.06
CA ALA A 254 -5.89 2.08 11.94
C ALA A 254 -7.12 1.26 12.37
N LYS A 255 -8.10 1.22 11.48
CA LYS A 255 -9.31 0.40 11.64
C LYS A 255 -9.30 -0.83 10.75
N ARG A 256 -8.34 -0.88 9.82
CA ARG A 256 -8.12 -1.98 8.90
C ARG A 256 -6.63 -2.12 8.62
N ILE A 257 -6.16 -3.35 8.55
CA ILE A 257 -4.77 -3.67 8.21
C ILE A 257 -4.78 -4.57 7.00
N VAL A 258 -4.10 -4.13 5.94
CA VAL A 258 -3.98 -4.84 4.67
C VAL A 258 -2.52 -5.21 4.44
N ALA A 259 -2.25 -6.46 4.10
CA ALA A 259 -0.90 -6.93 3.80
C ALA A 259 -0.81 -7.52 2.39
N THR A 260 0.38 -7.48 1.79
CA THR A 260 0.66 -8.30 0.60
C THR A 260 0.82 -9.77 1.00
N VAL A 261 0.88 -10.68 0.02
CA VAL A 261 1.28 -12.07 0.27
C VAL A 261 2.65 -12.11 0.98
N ALA A 262 2.82 -13.04 1.91
CA ALA A 262 3.95 -13.05 2.81
C ALA A 262 5.11 -13.93 2.30
N GLN A 263 6.34 -13.47 2.50
CA GLN A 263 7.56 -14.25 2.22
C GLN A 263 7.97 -15.06 3.44
N THR A 264 8.10 -16.37 3.28
CA THR A 264 8.54 -17.28 4.35
C THR A 264 10.06 -17.48 4.38
N GLY A 265 10.67 -17.42 3.21
CA GLY A 265 12.06 -17.82 3.02
C GLY A 265 12.24 -19.32 2.77
N GLN A 266 13.49 -19.75 2.62
CA GLN A 266 13.88 -21.14 2.46
C GLN A 266 15.30 -21.39 2.99
N GLY A 267 15.61 -22.65 3.32
CA GLY A 267 16.89 -23.08 3.86
C GLY A 267 16.75 -23.70 5.25
N GLU A 268 17.77 -23.53 6.08
CA GLU A 268 17.80 -24.02 7.43
C GLU A 268 18.12 -22.91 8.42
N VAL A 269 17.61 -23.02 9.65
CA VAL A 269 17.88 -22.12 10.76
C VAL A 269 18.34 -22.91 11.98
N GLU A 270 19.38 -22.45 12.64
CA GLU A 270 19.81 -22.99 13.94
C GLU A 270 19.01 -22.33 15.07
N CYS A 271 18.43 -23.15 15.94
CA CYS A 271 17.68 -22.70 17.09
C CYS A 271 17.92 -23.62 18.31
N ALA A 272 17.26 -23.35 19.45
CA ALA A 272 17.38 -24.17 20.66
C ALA A 272 17.05 -25.66 20.46
N HIS A 273 16.30 -26.00 19.42
CA HIS A 273 15.91 -27.36 19.04
C HIS A 273 16.85 -28.01 17.99
N GLY A 274 18.00 -27.39 17.68
CA GLY A 274 18.89 -27.80 16.61
C GLY A 274 18.58 -27.12 15.29
N THR A 275 19.03 -27.72 14.19
CA THR A 275 18.81 -27.20 12.83
C THR A 275 17.41 -27.56 12.34
N LEU A 276 16.61 -26.57 12.01
CA LEU A 276 15.25 -26.72 11.47
C LEU A 276 15.15 -26.19 10.05
N SER A 277 14.31 -26.83 9.24
CA SER A 277 13.97 -26.30 7.90
C SER A 277 13.11 -25.03 8.00
N ILE A 278 13.30 -24.12 7.05
CA ILE A 278 12.49 -22.90 6.91
C ILE A 278 11.33 -23.15 5.94
N PRO A 279 10.08 -22.79 6.32
CA PRO A 279 9.67 -22.22 7.61
C PRO A 279 9.70 -23.25 8.76
N ALA A 280 10.04 -22.77 9.97
CA ALA A 280 10.09 -23.61 11.17
C ALA A 280 8.69 -24.23 11.47
N PRO A 281 8.61 -25.37 12.21
CA PRO A 281 7.33 -26.07 12.44
C PRO A 281 6.23 -25.19 13.03
N ALA A 282 6.53 -24.38 14.05
CA ALA A 282 5.57 -23.44 14.63
C ALA A 282 5.12 -22.36 13.62
N THR A 283 6.06 -21.83 12.82
CA THR A 283 5.72 -20.89 11.73
C THR A 283 4.78 -21.54 10.71
N SER A 284 5.07 -22.78 10.30
CA SER A 284 4.24 -23.55 9.37
C SER A 284 2.82 -23.78 9.90
N ALA A 285 2.71 -24.11 11.21
CA ALA A 285 1.41 -24.28 11.87
C ALA A 285 0.57 -23.00 11.85
N ILE A 286 1.20 -21.83 12.04
CA ILE A 286 0.51 -20.54 11.98
C ILE A 286 0.09 -20.20 10.54
N ILE A 287 0.98 -20.39 9.56
CA ILE A 287 0.70 -20.15 8.13
C ILE A 287 -0.52 -20.96 7.68
N ALA A 288 -0.61 -22.22 8.08
CA ALA A 288 -1.72 -23.11 7.72
C ALA A 288 -3.10 -22.60 8.20
N ARG A 289 -3.14 -21.63 9.11
CA ARG A 289 -4.37 -20.99 9.60
C ARG A 289 -4.90 -19.89 8.67
N GLY A 290 -4.25 -19.63 7.54
CA GLY A 290 -4.77 -18.74 6.50
C GLY A 290 -3.86 -17.59 6.07
N ILE A 291 -2.56 -17.63 6.35
CA ILE A 291 -1.62 -16.64 5.82
C ILE A 291 -1.23 -17.05 4.39
N PRO A 292 -1.55 -16.28 3.35
CA PRO A 292 -1.10 -16.56 1.99
C PRO A 292 0.39 -16.30 1.85
N VAL A 293 1.09 -17.27 1.27
CA VAL A 293 2.55 -17.21 1.09
C VAL A 293 2.93 -17.05 -0.37
N SER A 294 4.05 -16.38 -0.61
CA SER A 294 4.60 -16.19 -1.95
C SER A 294 5.09 -17.51 -2.55
N GLU A 295 4.77 -17.76 -3.82
CA GLU A 295 5.34 -18.89 -4.58
C GLU A 295 6.85 -18.73 -4.82
N ARG A 296 7.35 -17.49 -4.87
CA ARG A 296 8.77 -17.20 -4.98
C ARG A 296 9.41 -17.31 -3.60
N THR A 297 10.37 -18.22 -3.45
CA THR A 297 11.16 -18.38 -2.23
C THR A 297 12.46 -17.57 -2.28
N LEU A 298 12.84 -16.98 -1.15
CA LEU A 298 14.09 -16.24 -0.95
C LEU A 298 14.97 -16.97 0.09
N PRO A 299 16.29 -16.87 0.02
CA PRO A 299 17.17 -17.55 0.99
C PRO A 299 17.04 -16.95 2.40
N GLY A 300 17.21 -17.79 3.43
CA GLY A 300 17.14 -17.43 4.84
C GLY A 300 15.72 -17.33 5.39
N GLU A 301 15.60 -17.24 6.71
CA GLU A 301 14.32 -17.08 7.40
C GLU A 301 13.76 -15.68 7.16
N ARG A 302 12.58 -15.58 6.57
CA ARG A 302 11.89 -14.34 6.24
C ARG A 302 10.62 -14.12 7.06
N MET A 303 10.19 -15.16 7.75
CA MET A 303 9.04 -15.14 8.66
C MET A 303 9.37 -16.01 9.89
N THR A 304 9.28 -15.41 11.07
CA THR A 304 9.45 -16.10 12.35
C THR A 304 8.10 -16.49 12.95
N PRO A 305 8.02 -17.42 13.94
CA PRO A 305 6.75 -17.70 14.60
C PRO A 305 6.06 -16.44 15.16
N THR A 306 6.83 -15.52 15.76
CA THR A 306 6.29 -14.28 16.34
C THR A 306 5.71 -13.34 15.28
N SER A 307 6.41 -13.15 14.16
CA SER A 307 5.89 -12.29 13.07
C SER A 307 4.69 -12.94 12.37
N ALA A 308 4.68 -14.26 12.20
CA ALA A 308 3.52 -14.99 11.67
C ALA A 308 2.29 -14.82 12.58
N ALA A 309 2.46 -14.92 13.91
CA ALA A 309 1.38 -14.70 14.87
C ALA A 309 0.84 -13.26 14.81
N MET A 310 1.72 -12.26 14.67
CA MET A 310 1.30 -10.87 14.48
C MET A 310 0.52 -10.68 13.17
N ILE A 311 1.00 -11.25 12.07
CA ILE A 311 0.32 -11.17 10.77
C ILE A 311 -1.05 -11.83 10.84
N LEU A 312 -1.14 -13.04 11.40
CA LEU A 312 -2.41 -13.75 11.55
C LEU A 312 -3.41 -12.99 12.44
N HIS A 313 -2.91 -12.28 13.47
CA HIS A 313 -3.76 -11.56 14.41
C HIS A 313 -4.25 -10.22 13.86
N PHE A 314 -3.38 -9.47 13.17
CA PHE A 314 -3.66 -8.09 12.81
C PHE A 314 -4.21 -7.90 11.41
N VAL A 315 -3.87 -8.77 10.45
CA VAL A 315 -4.23 -8.56 9.05
C VAL A 315 -5.68 -8.93 8.80
N ASP A 316 -6.46 -7.95 8.37
CA ASP A 316 -7.86 -8.13 8.00
C ASP A 316 -8.03 -8.64 6.57
N GLU A 317 -7.08 -8.28 5.68
CA GLU A 317 -7.16 -8.62 4.26
C GLU A 317 -5.77 -8.75 3.63
N PHE A 318 -5.64 -9.73 2.72
CA PHE A 318 -4.44 -9.88 1.90
C PHE A 318 -4.69 -9.43 0.47
N ASP A 319 -3.81 -8.54 -0.03
CA ASP A 319 -3.82 -8.06 -1.42
C ASP A 319 -2.94 -8.98 -2.29
N TYR A 320 -3.58 -9.81 -3.08
CA TYR A 320 -2.92 -10.79 -3.96
C TYR A 320 -2.39 -10.18 -5.25
N GLU A 321 -2.89 -9.02 -5.66
CA GLU A 321 -2.56 -8.40 -6.94
C GLU A 321 -1.32 -7.51 -6.85
N ARG A 322 -1.04 -6.93 -5.70
CA ARG A 322 0.08 -6.03 -5.48
C ARG A 322 1.32 -6.78 -5.03
N ARG A 323 2.36 -6.67 -5.84
CA ARG A 323 3.69 -7.16 -5.48
C ARG A 323 4.44 -6.24 -4.52
N ARG A 324 4.02 -4.97 -4.37
CA ARG A 324 4.51 -3.96 -3.40
C ARG A 324 3.47 -2.87 -3.24
N PHE A 325 3.32 -2.36 -2.04
CA PHE A 325 2.67 -1.07 -1.79
C PHE A 325 3.69 0.03 -2.09
N GLY A 326 3.37 0.88 -3.06
CA GLY A 326 4.23 2.00 -3.47
C GLY A 326 4.15 3.19 -2.51
#